data_68fed15d8bd5e5955fbdffb3e5748ed7
#
_entry.id   68fed15d8bd5e5955fbdffb3e5748ed7
#
_cell.length_a   1.000
_cell.length_b   1.000
_cell.length_c   1.000
_cell.angle_alpha   90.00
_cell.angle_beta   90.00
_cell.angle_gamma   90.00
#
_symmetry.space_group_name_H-M   'P 1'
#
loop_
_entity.id
_entity.type
_entity.pdbx_description
1 polymer ?
#
loop_
_entity_poly.entity_id
_entity_poly.type
_entity_poly.pdbx_seq_one_letter_code
_entity_poly.pdbx_strand_id
1 'polypeptide(L)'
;MSGSARPRVIVTRRLPAAVEDLLKREFDAQLNADDRPFTPAELANALRQADGLLPTVTDRITADVLSAEPLRTKIIANFGVGFNNIDVGAAKARGVVVTNTPDVLTDDTADDAIMLLLMVARRGGEGERHVRAGAWTGWRPTHMLGTKVSGKTLGLVGLGRIARAVARRAKQGFGMRVLFHDPYPPPPAVVAELGAEPRADLDALVRESDFLSLHCPATPETRHLMDARRLALMKPSAFLVNTARGDVVDEAALVAALRAGTLAGAALDVYEREPAVSPELLTMENVVLLPHLGSATRETRVAMGERSLENLRAFFSGAAPRDRVA
;
A
#
# COMPACT_ATOMS: atom_id res chain seq x y z
N MET A 1 42.16 19.29 3.28
CA MET A 1 40.86 18.82 2.73
C MET A 1 39.77 19.48 3.55
N SER A 2 39.12 20.51 3.03
CA SER A 2 38.01 21.18 3.71
C SER A 2 36.86 20.18 3.79
N GLY A 3 36.56 19.71 4.99
CA GLY A 3 35.40 18.83 5.22
C GLY A 3 34.12 19.56 4.82
N SER A 4 33.54 19.22 3.68
CA SER A 4 32.22 19.68 3.30
C SER A 4 31.28 19.28 4.44
N ALA A 5 30.51 20.24 4.95
CA ALA A 5 29.49 19.96 5.97
C ALA A 5 28.56 18.86 5.46
N ARG A 6 28.25 17.90 6.33
CA ARG A 6 27.30 16.82 5.97
C ARG A 6 25.96 17.43 5.55
N PRO A 7 25.31 16.91 4.49
CA PRO A 7 23.96 17.37 4.11
C PRO A 7 22.98 17.18 5.26
N ARG A 8 22.15 18.20 5.52
CA ARG A 8 21.12 18.14 6.54
C ARG A 8 19.90 17.40 6.01
N VAL A 9 19.51 16.31 6.70
CA VAL A 9 18.34 15.51 6.36
C VAL A 9 17.36 15.51 7.53
N ILE A 10 16.12 15.89 7.29
CA ILE A 10 15.04 15.81 8.28
C ILE A 10 14.18 14.58 7.99
N VAL A 11 13.93 13.78 9.04
CA VAL A 11 13.12 12.54 9.00
C VAL A 11 11.82 12.82 9.75
N THR A 12 10.69 12.59 9.11
CA THR A 12 9.38 13.01 9.63
C THR A 12 8.75 12.02 10.60
N ARG A 13 9.20 10.77 10.63
CA ARG A 13 8.71 9.72 11.52
C ARG A 13 9.88 8.92 12.09
N ARG A 14 9.64 8.20 13.19
CA ARG A 14 10.62 7.25 13.72
C ARG A 14 10.81 6.10 12.73
N LEU A 15 12.07 5.76 12.44
CA LEU A 15 12.45 4.64 11.59
C LEU A 15 13.07 3.51 12.42
N PRO A 16 13.26 2.30 11.84
CA PRO A 16 14.02 1.25 12.50
C PRO A 16 15.40 1.75 12.96
N ALA A 17 15.82 1.38 14.15
CA ALA A 17 17.04 1.89 14.77
C ALA A 17 18.28 1.73 13.86
N ALA A 18 18.41 0.61 13.15
CA ALA A 18 19.49 0.40 12.19
C ALA A 18 19.55 1.47 11.10
N VAL A 19 18.38 1.93 10.63
CA VAL A 19 18.28 3.00 9.61
C VAL A 19 18.63 4.35 10.21
N GLU A 20 18.13 4.66 11.42
CA GLU A 20 18.43 5.90 12.12
C GLU A 20 19.92 6.02 12.45
N ASP A 21 20.57 4.92 12.80
CA ASP A 21 22.03 4.88 13.06
C ASP A 21 22.85 5.13 11.79
N LEU A 22 22.38 4.62 10.64
CA LEU A 22 22.98 4.94 9.33
C LEU A 22 22.81 6.42 8.99
N LEU A 23 21.62 6.98 9.18
CA LEU A 23 21.33 8.39 8.95
C LEU A 23 22.26 9.30 9.78
N LYS A 24 22.41 9.06 11.08
CA LYS A 24 23.29 9.82 11.98
C LYS A 24 24.76 9.75 11.57
N ARG A 25 25.21 8.60 11.05
CA ARG A 25 26.62 8.43 10.62
C ARG A 25 26.94 9.21 9.35
N GLU A 26 25.98 9.29 8.42
CA GLU A 26 26.23 9.76 7.06
C GLU A 26 25.76 11.19 6.81
N PHE A 27 24.78 11.66 7.54
CA PHE A 27 24.12 12.96 7.37
C PHE A 27 24.11 13.77 8.68
N ASP A 28 23.89 15.07 8.58
CA ASP A 28 23.39 15.89 9.69
C ASP A 28 21.89 15.59 9.84
N ALA A 29 21.58 14.46 10.50
CA ALA A 29 20.24 13.92 10.55
C ALA A 29 19.44 14.46 11.74
N GLN A 30 18.33 15.12 11.47
CA GLN A 30 17.33 15.47 12.47
C GLN A 30 16.23 14.41 12.48
N LEU A 31 16.19 13.58 13.52
CA LEU A 31 15.22 12.52 13.69
C LEU A 31 13.99 13.01 14.47
N ASN A 32 12.86 12.37 14.25
CA ASN A 32 11.62 12.58 15.01
C ASN A 32 11.52 11.55 16.16
N ALA A 33 12.12 11.86 17.29
CA ALA A 33 12.20 10.96 18.43
C ALA A 33 10.80 10.62 19.04
N ASP A 34 9.88 11.57 19.00
CA ASP A 34 8.52 11.42 19.58
C ASP A 34 7.55 10.69 18.64
N ASP A 35 7.96 10.43 17.40
CA ASP A 35 7.14 9.80 16.35
C ASP A 35 5.78 10.51 16.11
N ARG A 36 5.71 11.81 16.39
CA ARG A 36 4.52 12.62 16.16
C ARG A 36 4.43 13.02 14.68
N PRO A 37 3.28 12.84 14.02
CA PRO A 37 3.11 13.33 12.66
C PRO A 37 3.38 14.82 12.53
N PHE A 38 4.07 15.24 11.49
CA PHE A 38 4.29 16.67 11.21
C PHE A 38 3.01 17.29 10.65
N THR A 39 2.72 18.49 11.12
CA THR A 39 1.70 19.36 10.54
C THR A 39 2.18 19.90 9.18
N PRO A 40 1.28 20.41 8.31
CA PRO A 40 1.69 21.07 7.06
C PRO A 40 2.69 22.21 7.27
N ALA A 41 2.54 22.99 8.35
CA ALA A 41 3.47 24.07 8.70
C ALA A 41 4.86 23.54 9.09
N GLU A 42 4.94 22.44 9.82
CA GLU A 42 6.20 21.76 10.17
C GLU A 42 6.87 21.14 8.95
N LEU A 43 6.10 20.55 8.04
CA LEU A 43 6.62 20.06 6.76
C LEU A 43 7.21 21.21 5.93
N ALA A 44 6.50 22.32 5.80
CA ALA A 44 7.00 23.52 5.12
C ALA A 44 8.28 24.06 5.79
N ASN A 45 8.33 24.05 7.13
CA ASN A 45 9.53 24.46 7.86
C ASN A 45 10.71 23.49 7.64
N ALA A 46 10.46 22.19 7.60
CA ALA A 46 11.46 21.19 7.27
C ALA A 46 12.06 21.43 5.88
N LEU A 47 11.22 21.75 4.88
CA LEU A 47 11.67 22.08 3.53
C LEU A 47 12.56 23.33 3.45
N ARG A 48 12.40 24.30 4.37
CA ARG A 48 13.25 25.49 4.46
C ARG A 48 14.61 25.20 5.10
N GLN A 49 14.70 24.21 5.98
CA GLN A 49 15.87 23.96 6.83
C GLN A 49 16.77 22.83 6.35
N ALA A 50 16.22 21.83 5.68
CA ALA A 50 16.94 20.63 5.27
C ALA A 50 17.41 20.69 3.82
N ASP A 51 18.51 20.02 3.51
CA ASP A 51 18.96 19.77 2.14
C ASP A 51 18.18 18.60 1.52
N GLY A 52 17.75 17.62 2.35
CA GLY A 52 16.90 16.50 2.01
C GLY A 52 15.82 16.25 3.03
N LEU A 53 14.64 15.81 2.58
CA LEU A 53 13.53 15.37 3.43
C LEU A 53 13.32 13.87 3.24
N LEU A 54 13.15 13.13 4.34
CA LEU A 54 12.78 11.72 4.34
C LEU A 54 11.40 11.59 5.01
N PRO A 55 10.32 11.75 4.22
CA PRO A 55 8.96 11.60 4.71
C PRO A 55 8.47 10.16 4.59
N THR A 56 7.31 9.90 5.20
CA THR A 56 6.57 8.65 5.02
C THR A 56 5.26 8.90 4.26
N VAL A 57 4.55 7.83 3.94
CA VAL A 57 3.29 7.88 3.18
C VAL A 57 2.17 8.67 3.89
N THR A 58 2.32 8.97 5.18
CA THR A 58 1.37 9.76 5.97
C THR A 58 1.58 11.28 5.86
N ASP A 59 2.74 11.71 5.36
CA ASP A 59 3.10 13.13 5.26
C ASP A 59 2.57 13.72 3.95
N ARG A 60 1.58 14.60 4.03
CA ARG A 60 0.97 15.24 2.85
C ARG A 60 1.79 16.44 2.38
N ILE A 61 2.63 16.22 1.39
CA ILE A 61 3.49 17.24 0.77
C ILE A 61 2.78 17.81 -0.47
N THR A 62 1.85 18.70 -0.22
CA THR A 62 1.03 19.37 -1.25
C THR A 62 1.80 20.50 -1.94
N ALA A 63 1.23 21.07 -3.02
CA ALA A 63 1.75 22.27 -3.66
C ALA A 63 1.94 23.44 -2.67
N ASP A 64 0.98 23.61 -1.73
CA ASP A 64 1.08 24.65 -0.68
C ASP A 64 2.28 24.42 0.25
N VAL A 65 2.53 23.18 0.68
CA VAL A 65 3.71 22.84 1.48
C VAL A 65 5.00 23.10 0.70
N LEU A 66 5.00 22.74 -0.59
CA LEU A 66 6.14 22.97 -1.50
C LEU A 66 6.33 24.45 -1.88
N SER A 67 5.36 25.31 -1.64
CA SER A 67 5.49 26.77 -1.86
C SER A 67 6.37 27.48 -0.80
N ALA A 68 6.86 26.73 0.19
CA ALA A 68 7.73 27.26 1.27
C ALA A 68 8.93 28.04 0.72
N GLU A 69 9.16 29.25 1.28
CA GLU A 69 10.33 30.09 0.94
C GLU A 69 11.16 30.42 2.20
N PRO A 70 12.50 30.40 2.11
CA PRO A 70 13.28 29.85 0.99
C PRO A 70 13.16 28.33 0.91
N LEU A 71 13.08 27.74 -0.28
CA LEU A 71 13.10 26.28 -0.46
C LEU A 71 14.54 25.77 -0.51
N ARG A 72 15.02 25.22 0.61
CA ARG A 72 16.36 24.64 0.72
C ARG A 72 16.43 23.20 0.23
N THR A 73 15.36 22.41 0.49
CA THR A 73 15.30 20.99 0.13
C THR A 73 15.43 20.77 -1.38
N LYS A 74 16.34 19.87 -1.76
CA LYS A 74 16.59 19.49 -3.16
C LYS A 74 16.16 18.07 -3.49
N ILE A 75 15.98 17.23 -2.46
CA ILE A 75 15.50 15.84 -2.63
C ILE A 75 14.50 15.48 -1.53
N ILE A 76 13.43 14.81 -1.94
CA ILE A 76 12.45 14.16 -1.06
C ILE A 76 12.58 12.65 -1.29
N ALA A 77 13.15 11.93 -0.31
CA ALA A 77 13.30 10.47 -0.35
C ALA A 77 12.15 9.81 0.39
N ASN A 78 11.05 9.55 -0.32
CA ASN A 78 9.81 9.01 0.27
C ASN A 78 10.01 7.57 0.77
N PHE A 79 9.74 7.34 2.05
CA PHE A 79 9.76 6.00 2.67
C PHE A 79 8.45 5.26 2.33
N GLY A 80 8.37 4.74 1.12
CA GLY A 80 7.20 4.04 0.58
C GLY A 80 7.28 3.90 -0.94
N VAL A 81 6.60 2.91 -1.50
CA VAL A 81 6.52 2.74 -2.95
C VAL A 81 5.49 3.67 -3.58
N GLY A 82 4.33 3.83 -2.93
CA GLY A 82 3.34 4.82 -3.33
C GLY A 82 3.79 6.23 -2.93
N PHE A 83 3.55 7.19 -3.77
CA PHE A 83 3.95 8.60 -3.60
C PHE A 83 2.79 9.60 -3.84
N ASN A 84 1.56 9.12 -3.78
CA ASN A 84 0.35 9.96 -3.91
C ASN A 84 0.19 10.97 -2.77
N ASN A 85 0.98 10.85 -1.71
CA ASN A 85 1.12 11.82 -0.63
C ASN A 85 1.96 13.05 -1.00
N ILE A 86 2.66 13.04 -2.16
CA ILE A 86 3.54 14.12 -2.63
C ILE A 86 3.00 14.68 -3.95
N ASP A 87 2.85 15.99 -4.06
CA ASP A 87 2.61 16.67 -5.33
C ASP A 87 3.90 16.68 -6.15
N VAL A 88 4.08 15.62 -6.95
CA VAL A 88 5.26 15.41 -7.79
C VAL A 88 5.40 16.50 -8.87
N GLY A 89 4.27 17.01 -9.39
CA GLY A 89 4.26 18.10 -10.36
C GLY A 89 4.82 19.39 -9.76
N ALA A 90 4.34 19.78 -8.58
CA ALA A 90 4.83 20.94 -7.86
C ALA A 90 6.30 20.77 -7.43
N ALA A 91 6.70 19.57 -6.96
CA ALA A 91 8.09 19.29 -6.61
C ALA A 91 9.02 19.47 -7.81
N LYS A 92 8.66 18.91 -8.96
CA LYS A 92 9.41 19.05 -10.22
C LYS A 92 9.52 20.51 -10.67
N ALA A 93 8.42 21.28 -10.62
CA ALA A 93 8.42 22.70 -10.96
C ALA A 93 9.35 23.53 -10.08
N ARG A 94 9.59 23.08 -8.84
CA ARG A 94 10.50 23.70 -7.87
C ARG A 94 11.94 23.13 -7.91
N GLY A 95 12.24 22.23 -8.86
CA GLY A 95 13.56 21.60 -8.97
C GLY A 95 13.89 20.63 -7.83
N VAL A 96 12.88 20.08 -7.16
CA VAL A 96 13.03 19.07 -6.09
C VAL A 96 12.90 17.68 -6.70
N VAL A 97 13.93 16.85 -6.49
CA VAL A 97 13.91 15.44 -6.90
C VAL A 97 13.06 14.64 -5.91
N VAL A 98 12.18 13.78 -6.41
CA VAL A 98 11.39 12.86 -5.59
C VAL A 98 11.80 11.44 -5.91
N THR A 99 12.04 10.64 -4.88
CA THR A 99 12.34 9.20 -4.99
C THR A 99 11.41 8.39 -4.10
N ASN A 100 11.26 7.10 -4.42
CA ASN A 100 10.47 6.15 -3.63
C ASN A 100 11.29 4.87 -3.33
N THR A 101 10.67 3.83 -2.77
CA THR A 101 11.35 2.58 -2.37
C THR A 101 10.75 1.35 -3.08
N PRO A 102 10.89 1.23 -4.42
CA PRO A 102 10.34 0.09 -5.14
C PRO A 102 11.11 -1.20 -4.86
N ASP A 103 10.51 -2.33 -5.20
CA ASP A 103 11.02 -3.69 -5.13
C ASP A 103 11.10 -4.27 -3.70
N VAL A 104 11.68 -3.57 -2.76
CA VAL A 104 12.02 -4.08 -1.41
C VAL A 104 10.82 -4.52 -0.56
N LEU A 105 9.61 -4.06 -0.86
CA LEU A 105 8.38 -4.40 -0.11
C LEU A 105 7.42 -5.31 -0.92
N THR A 106 7.83 -5.74 -2.11
CA THR A 106 6.95 -6.48 -3.03
C THR A 106 6.44 -7.78 -2.45
N ASP A 107 7.32 -8.57 -1.86
CA ASP A 107 6.98 -9.88 -1.33
C ASP A 107 6.11 -9.78 -0.09
N ASP A 108 6.45 -8.91 0.85
CA ASP A 108 5.67 -8.73 2.08
C ASP A 108 4.25 -8.24 1.80
N THR A 109 4.11 -7.24 0.89
CA THR A 109 2.78 -6.77 0.51
C THR A 109 1.97 -7.86 -0.21
N ALA A 110 2.64 -8.73 -0.97
CA ALA A 110 1.98 -9.87 -1.58
C ALA A 110 1.57 -10.93 -0.55
N ASP A 111 2.39 -11.16 0.48
CA ASP A 111 2.07 -12.05 1.60
C ASP A 111 0.88 -11.51 2.40
N ASP A 112 0.85 -10.21 2.67
CA ASP A 112 -0.26 -9.53 3.33
C ASP A 112 -1.57 -9.67 2.53
N ALA A 113 -1.54 -9.48 1.21
CA ALA A 113 -2.70 -9.66 0.35
C ALA A 113 -3.24 -11.11 0.39
N ILE A 114 -2.36 -12.11 0.39
CA ILE A 114 -2.74 -13.53 0.51
C ILE A 114 -3.26 -13.82 1.92
N MET A 115 -2.63 -13.31 2.97
CA MET A 115 -3.10 -13.43 4.34
C MET A 115 -4.52 -12.87 4.49
N LEU A 116 -4.78 -11.67 4.01
CA LEU A 116 -6.09 -11.02 4.03
C LEU A 116 -7.14 -11.85 3.28
N LEU A 117 -6.80 -12.36 2.09
CA LEU A 117 -7.66 -13.25 1.30
C LEU A 117 -8.03 -14.51 2.10
N LEU A 118 -7.06 -15.14 2.73
CA LEU A 118 -7.29 -16.33 3.56
C LEU A 118 -8.11 -16.01 4.81
N MET A 119 -7.79 -14.91 5.47
CA MET A 119 -8.50 -14.49 6.69
C MET A 119 -9.97 -14.22 6.42
N VAL A 120 -10.31 -13.49 5.35
CA VAL A 120 -11.73 -13.20 5.03
C VAL A 120 -12.47 -14.43 4.55
N ALA A 121 -11.86 -15.25 3.68
CA ALA A 121 -12.48 -16.48 3.18
C ALA A 121 -12.74 -17.51 4.28
N ARG A 122 -11.85 -17.62 5.26
CA ARG A 122 -11.88 -18.62 6.32
C ARG A 122 -12.40 -18.08 7.66
N ARG A 123 -12.93 -16.85 7.67
CA ARG A 123 -13.43 -16.17 8.87
C ARG A 123 -12.39 -16.10 10.00
N GLY A 124 -11.11 -15.89 9.61
CA GLY A 124 -9.98 -15.98 10.55
C GLY A 124 -10.07 -14.97 11.69
N GLY A 125 -10.37 -13.70 11.39
CA GLY A 125 -10.52 -12.66 12.40
C GLY A 125 -11.71 -12.91 13.35
N GLU A 126 -12.86 -13.32 12.80
CA GLU A 126 -14.03 -13.69 13.60
C GLU A 126 -13.73 -14.92 14.50
N GLY A 127 -13.08 -15.95 13.94
CA GLY A 127 -12.73 -17.16 14.69
C GLY A 127 -11.78 -16.87 15.85
N GLU A 128 -10.80 -16.01 15.65
CA GLU A 128 -9.85 -15.58 16.66
C GLU A 128 -10.56 -14.83 17.80
N ARG A 129 -11.43 -13.87 17.48
CA ARG A 129 -12.24 -13.15 18.47
C ARG A 129 -13.19 -14.09 19.23
N HIS A 130 -13.81 -15.03 18.52
CA HIS A 130 -14.72 -16.02 19.10
C HIS A 130 -14.05 -16.88 20.17
N VAL A 131 -12.83 -17.35 19.91
CA VAL A 131 -12.05 -18.13 20.90
C VAL A 131 -11.65 -17.25 22.09
N ARG A 132 -11.13 -16.04 21.86
CA ARG A 132 -10.74 -15.11 22.94
C ARG A 132 -11.89 -14.69 23.84
N ALA A 133 -13.08 -14.57 23.27
CA ALA A 133 -14.30 -14.29 24.02
C ALA A 133 -14.80 -15.48 24.88
N GLY A 134 -14.14 -16.65 24.81
CA GLY A 134 -14.59 -17.86 25.51
C GLY A 134 -15.89 -18.45 24.94
N ALA A 135 -16.30 -18.03 23.76
CA ALA A 135 -17.57 -18.44 23.15
C ALA A 135 -17.52 -19.79 22.43
N TRP A 136 -16.31 -20.34 22.25
CA TRP A 136 -16.16 -21.64 21.62
C TRP A 136 -16.49 -22.79 22.56
N THR A 137 -17.56 -23.53 22.24
CA THR A 137 -18.08 -24.62 23.07
C THR A 137 -17.73 -26.02 22.52
N GLY A 138 -16.87 -26.10 21.50
CA GLY A 138 -16.41 -27.35 20.90
C GLY A 138 -16.62 -27.42 19.38
N TRP A 139 -16.00 -28.42 18.76
CA TRP A 139 -16.08 -28.64 17.32
C TRP A 139 -17.49 -29.12 16.90
N ARG A 140 -18.01 -28.55 15.81
CA ARG A 140 -19.29 -28.96 15.19
C ARG A 140 -19.16 -28.90 13.66
N PRO A 141 -19.79 -29.82 12.91
CA PRO A 141 -19.66 -29.88 11.44
C PRO A 141 -20.11 -28.60 10.71
N THR A 142 -21.01 -27.82 11.30
CA THR A 142 -21.61 -26.61 10.71
C THR A 142 -21.12 -25.31 11.36
N HIS A 143 -20.14 -25.40 12.27
CA HIS A 143 -19.66 -24.23 13.00
C HIS A 143 -18.70 -23.39 12.16
N MET A 144 -19.03 -22.10 11.98
CA MET A 144 -18.20 -21.09 11.32
C MET A 144 -17.68 -21.52 9.94
N LEU A 145 -18.55 -22.10 9.11
CA LEU A 145 -18.19 -22.50 7.75
C LEU A 145 -17.72 -21.28 6.94
N GLY A 146 -16.54 -21.38 6.36
CA GLY A 146 -15.97 -20.40 5.45
C GLY A 146 -16.00 -20.87 4.00
N THR A 147 -15.31 -20.15 3.14
CA THR A 147 -15.21 -20.42 1.70
C THR A 147 -13.87 -21.09 1.38
N LYS A 148 -13.90 -22.09 0.51
CA LYS A 148 -12.69 -22.73 -0.05
C LYS A 148 -11.98 -21.74 -0.98
N VAL A 149 -10.67 -21.62 -0.86
CA VAL A 149 -9.84 -20.75 -1.71
C VAL A 149 -9.26 -21.52 -2.90
N SER A 150 -8.77 -22.75 -2.65
CA SER A 150 -8.10 -23.56 -3.68
C SER A 150 -8.99 -23.78 -4.90
N GLY A 151 -8.44 -23.54 -6.08
CA GLY A 151 -9.11 -23.71 -7.37
C GLY A 151 -10.13 -22.63 -7.74
N LYS A 152 -10.29 -21.59 -6.91
CA LYS A 152 -11.14 -20.43 -7.19
C LYS A 152 -10.48 -19.45 -8.15
N THR A 153 -11.24 -18.48 -8.63
CA THR A 153 -10.78 -17.44 -9.54
C THR A 153 -10.34 -16.20 -8.74
N LEU A 154 -9.07 -15.81 -8.91
CA LEU A 154 -8.53 -14.53 -8.41
C LEU A 154 -8.49 -13.53 -9.55
N GLY A 155 -9.19 -12.40 -9.41
CA GLY A 155 -9.09 -11.24 -10.26
C GLY A 155 -8.11 -10.22 -9.68
N LEU A 156 -7.18 -9.74 -10.50
CA LEU A 156 -6.20 -8.72 -10.13
C LEU A 156 -6.46 -7.43 -10.88
N VAL A 157 -6.74 -6.35 -10.17
CA VAL A 157 -6.83 -5.01 -10.75
C VAL A 157 -5.46 -4.37 -10.72
N GLY A 158 -4.82 -4.28 -11.90
CA GLY A 158 -3.40 -4.01 -12.06
C GLY A 158 -2.54 -5.28 -12.02
N LEU A 159 -1.47 -5.33 -12.84
CA LEU A 159 -0.50 -6.44 -12.88
C LEU A 159 0.94 -5.93 -12.69
N GLY A 160 1.10 -4.99 -11.74
CA GLY A 160 2.40 -4.48 -11.28
C GLY A 160 3.22 -5.53 -10.52
N ARG A 161 4.33 -5.12 -9.92
CA ARG A 161 5.26 -6.02 -9.19
C ARG A 161 4.55 -6.82 -8.09
N ILE A 162 3.77 -6.16 -7.23
CA ILE A 162 3.04 -6.80 -6.13
C ILE A 162 2.00 -7.79 -6.67
N ALA A 163 1.16 -7.36 -7.62
CA ALA A 163 0.16 -8.23 -8.22
C ALA A 163 0.75 -9.50 -8.84
N ARG A 164 1.91 -9.40 -9.48
CA ARG A 164 2.64 -10.56 -10.03
C ARG A 164 3.13 -11.51 -8.94
N ALA A 165 3.58 -10.98 -7.80
CA ALA A 165 3.98 -11.78 -6.65
C ALA A 165 2.76 -12.48 -6.01
N VAL A 166 1.61 -11.80 -5.91
CA VAL A 166 0.32 -12.39 -5.49
C VAL A 166 -0.13 -13.47 -6.46
N ALA A 167 -0.06 -13.22 -7.79
CA ALA A 167 -0.43 -14.19 -8.82
C ALA A 167 0.35 -15.51 -8.69
N ARG A 168 1.67 -15.41 -8.49
CA ARG A 168 2.52 -16.60 -8.27
C ARG A 168 2.09 -17.39 -7.04
N ARG A 169 1.87 -16.74 -5.91
CA ARG A 169 1.43 -17.37 -4.65
C ARG A 169 0.05 -18.03 -4.80
N ALA A 170 -0.89 -17.32 -5.38
CA ALA A 170 -2.26 -17.81 -5.59
C ALA A 170 -2.29 -19.01 -6.52
N LYS A 171 -1.54 -18.98 -7.61
CA LYS A 171 -1.50 -20.06 -8.59
C LYS A 171 -0.75 -21.28 -8.07
N GLN A 172 0.46 -21.09 -7.56
CA GLN A 172 1.34 -22.19 -7.14
C GLN A 172 0.91 -22.79 -5.80
N GLY A 173 0.48 -21.94 -4.84
CA GLY A 173 0.09 -22.39 -3.51
C GLY A 173 -1.34 -22.93 -3.43
N PHE A 174 -2.27 -22.36 -4.21
CA PHE A 174 -3.70 -22.68 -4.10
C PHE A 174 -4.33 -23.18 -5.40
N GLY A 175 -3.56 -23.28 -6.49
CA GLY A 175 -4.12 -23.72 -7.78
C GLY A 175 -5.22 -22.78 -8.31
N MET A 176 -5.20 -21.50 -7.94
CA MET A 176 -6.20 -20.55 -8.38
C MET A 176 -6.06 -20.23 -9.87
N ARG A 177 -7.17 -20.02 -10.55
CA ARG A 177 -7.20 -19.37 -11.85
C ARG A 177 -6.98 -17.89 -11.65
N VAL A 178 -5.97 -17.30 -12.31
CA VAL A 178 -5.61 -15.90 -12.17
C VAL A 178 -6.06 -15.12 -13.40
N LEU A 179 -6.94 -14.14 -13.20
CA LEU A 179 -7.38 -13.17 -14.19
C LEU A 179 -6.82 -11.79 -13.83
N PHE A 180 -6.65 -10.92 -14.82
CA PHE A 180 -6.24 -9.54 -14.54
C PHE A 180 -6.82 -8.55 -15.55
N HIS A 181 -6.94 -7.30 -15.10
CA HIS A 181 -7.13 -6.13 -15.95
C HIS A 181 -6.06 -5.09 -15.60
N ASP A 182 -5.32 -4.64 -16.61
CA ASP A 182 -4.33 -3.58 -16.49
C ASP A 182 -4.30 -2.78 -17.80
N PRO A 183 -4.55 -1.46 -17.79
CA PRO A 183 -4.45 -0.62 -18.99
C PRO A 183 -3.04 -0.61 -19.62
N TYR A 184 -2.02 -0.91 -18.79
CA TYR A 184 -0.61 -0.94 -19.17
C TYR A 184 0.02 -2.29 -18.78
N PRO A 185 -0.40 -3.40 -19.42
CA PRO A 185 0.02 -4.73 -19.00
C PRO A 185 1.52 -4.92 -19.19
N PRO A 186 2.16 -5.79 -18.38
CA PRO A 186 3.54 -6.14 -18.59
C PRO A 186 3.72 -6.90 -19.92
N PRO A 187 4.98 -7.08 -20.36
CA PRO A 187 5.26 -7.82 -21.60
C PRO A 187 4.59 -9.19 -21.65
N PRO A 188 4.11 -9.65 -22.81
CA PRO A 188 3.38 -10.92 -22.96
C PRO A 188 4.11 -12.15 -22.38
N ALA A 189 5.44 -12.17 -22.46
CA ALA A 189 6.25 -13.23 -21.86
C ALA A 189 6.07 -13.35 -20.34
N VAL A 190 5.97 -12.21 -19.63
CA VAL A 190 5.72 -12.16 -18.19
C VAL A 190 4.32 -12.65 -17.85
N VAL A 191 3.32 -12.28 -18.66
CA VAL A 191 1.93 -12.75 -18.51
C VAL A 191 1.85 -14.26 -18.71
N ALA A 192 2.54 -14.79 -19.73
CA ALA A 192 2.59 -16.22 -20.04
C ALA A 192 3.29 -17.02 -18.92
N GLU A 193 4.41 -16.52 -18.38
CA GLU A 193 5.11 -17.14 -17.23
C GLU A 193 4.19 -17.25 -16.01
N LEU A 194 3.43 -16.20 -15.72
CA LEU A 194 2.45 -16.22 -14.63
C LEU A 194 1.28 -17.15 -14.93
N GLY A 195 1.01 -17.42 -16.22
CA GLY A 195 -0.20 -18.08 -16.68
C GLY A 195 -1.45 -17.35 -16.21
N ALA A 196 -1.41 -16.02 -16.24
CA ALA A 196 -2.52 -15.15 -15.94
C ALA A 196 -3.28 -14.81 -17.23
N GLU A 197 -4.59 -14.69 -17.14
CA GLU A 197 -5.46 -14.45 -18.29
C GLU A 197 -5.92 -12.98 -18.29
N PRO A 198 -5.68 -12.21 -19.37
CA PRO A 198 -6.12 -10.82 -19.43
C PRO A 198 -7.64 -10.71 -19.58
N ARG A 199 -8.19 -9.63 -19.05
CA ARG A 199 -9.53 -9.14 -19.34
C ARG A 199 -9.43 -7.72 -19.89
N ALA A 200 -9.94 -7.52 -21.08
CA ALA A 200 -9.92 -6.20 -21.73
C ALA A 200 -10.80 -5.18 -20.98
N ASP A 201 -11.84 -5.67 -20.33
CA ASP A 201 -12.80 -4.88 -19.56
C ASP A 201 -12.74 -5.22 -18.07
N LEU A 202 -12.62 -4.18 -17.23
CA LEU A 202 -12.60 -4.29 -15.79
C LEU A 202 -13.90 -4.90 -15.25
N ASP A 203 -15.05 -4.54 -15.83
CA ASP A 203 -16.34 -5.06 -15.38
C ASP A 203 -16.47 -6.58 -15.63
N ALA A 204 -15.86 -7.08 -16.70
CA ALA A 204 -15.78 -8.53 -16.96
C ALA A 204 -14.91 -9.22 -15.90
N LEU A 205 -13.75 -8.63 -15.55
CA LEU A 205 -12.91 -9.15 -14.48
C LEU A 205 -13.68 -9.25 -13.16
N VAL A 206 -14.41 -8.18 -12.79
CA VAL A 206 -15.19 -8.11 -11.54
C VAL A 206 -16.23 -9.23 -11.49
N ARG A 207 -16.99 -9.44 -12.60
CA ARG A 207 -18.04 -10.49 -12.66
C ARG A 207 -17.47 -11.92 -12.55
N GLU A 208 -16.29 -12.16 -13.13
CA GLU A 208 -15.71 -13.51 -13.14
C GLU A 208 -15.02 -13.88 -11.83
N SER A 209 -14.60 -12.89 -11.02
CA SER A 209 -13.79 -13.09 -9.83
C SER A 209 -14.59 -13.70 -8.67
N ASP A 210 -13.98 -14.69 -7.99
CA ASP A 210 -14.42 -15.15 -6.68
C ASP A 210 -13.70 -14.34 -5.56
N PHE A 211 -12.49 -13.92 -5.86
CA PHE A 211 -11.70 -12.98 -5.06
C PHE A 211 -11.19 -11.87 -5.99
N LEU A 212 -11.46 -10.62 -5.66
CA LEU A 212 -10.96 -9.47 -6.40
C LEU A 212 -9.95 -8.74 -5.54
N SER A 213 -8.70 -8.62 -6.00
CA SER A 213 -7.61 -7.95 -5.28
C SER A 213 -7.11 -6.73 -6.04
N LEU A 214 -7.02 -5.60 -5.32
CA LEU A 214 -6.65 -4.32 -5.91
C LEU A 214 -5.16 -4.07 -5.76
N HIS A 215 -4.50 -3.74 -6.87
CA HIS A 215 -3.05 -3.47 -6.95
C HIS A 215 -2.72 -2.30 -7.89
N CYS A 216 -3.71 -1.49 -8.22
CA CYS A 216 -3.52 -0.27 -9.00
C CYS A 216 -3.05 0.90 -8.12
N PRO A 217 -2.33 1.89 -8.67
CA PRO A 217 -1.99 3.10 -7.93
C PRO A 217 -3.24 3.96 -7.68
N ALA A 218 -3.18 4.85 -6.68
CA ALA A 218 -4.17 5.90 -6.49
C ALA A 218 -3.87 7.07 -7.43
N THR A 219 -4.75 7.28 -8.38
CA THR A 219 -4.74 8.40 -9.34
C THR A 219 -6.15 8.96 -9.47
N PRO A 220 -6.34 10.12 -10.12
CA PRO A 220 -7.70 10.62 -10.37
C PRO A 220 -8.59 9.59 -11.10
N GLU A 221 -8.01 8.79 -12.01
CA GLU A 221 -8.73 7.79 -12.82
C GLU A 221 -9.10 6.53 -12.01
N THR A 222 -8.35 6.22 -10.96
CA THR A 222 -8.59 5.05 -10.10
C THR A 222 -9.33 5.41 -8.82
N ARG A 223 -9.59 6.69 -8.57
CA ARG A 223 -10.40 7.13 -7.44
C ARG A 223 -11.80 6.54 -7.53
N HIS A 224 -12.25 5.88 -6.45
CA HIS A 224 -13.53 5.16 -6.39
C HIS A 224 -13.73 4.23 -7.60
N LEU A 225 -12.64 3.60 -8.05
CA LEU A 225 -12.69 2.62 -9.14
C LEU A 225 -13.68 1.51 -8.82
N MET A 226 -13.74 1.08 -7.55
CA MET A 226 -14.76 0.18 -7.01
C MET A 226 -15.86 1.01 -6.37
N ASP A 227 -16.75 1.52 -7.21
CA ASP A 227 -17.98 2.25 -6.87
C ASP A 227 -19.17 1.29 -6.63
N ALA A 228 -20.33 1.84 -6.26
CA ALA A 228 -21.56 1.06 -6.02
C ALA A 228 -21.94 0.21 -7.22
N ARG A 229 -21.77 0.72 -8.45
CA ARG A 229 -22.08 0.00 -9.69
C ARG A 229 -21.19 -1.23 -9.87
N ARG A 230 -19.87 -1.09 -9.67
CA ARG A 230 -18.93 -2.20 -9.82
C ARG A 230 -19.04 -3.21 -8.67
N LEU A 231 -19.27 -2.73 -7.44
CA LEU A 231 -19.54 -3.63 -6.31
C LEU A 231 -20.78 -4.48 -6.57
N ALA A 232 -21.83 -3.93 -7.22
CA ALA A 232 -23.00 -4.68 -7.62
C ALA A 232 -22.76 -5.72 -8.75
N LEU A 233 -21.66 -5.64 -9.48
CA LEU A 233 -21.26 -6.63 -10.47
C LEU A 233 -20.54 -7.84 -9.87
N MET A 234 -20.08 -7.75 -8.63
CA MET A 234 -19.41 -8.87 -7.95
C MET A 234 -20.40 -10.01 -7.70
N LYS A 235 -19.90 -11.23 -7.64
CA LYS A 235 -20.72 -12.37 -7.22
C LYS A 235 -21.13 -12.21 -5.75
N PRO A 236 -22.33 -12.59 -5.33
CA PRO A 236 -22.72 -12.58 -3.92
C PRO A 236 -21.80 -13.41 -3.01
N SER A 237 -21.10 -14.39 -3.58
CA SER A 237 -20.09 -15.22 -2.88
C SER A 237 -18.67 -14.68 -2.97
N ALA A 238 -18.44 -13.54 -3.64
CA ALA A 238 -17.10 -13.00 -3.86
C ALA A 238 -16.61 -12.14 -2.69
N PHE A 239 -15.30 -11.99 -2.62
CA PHE A 239 -14.61 -11.18 -1.63
C PHE A 239 -13.74 -10.10 -2.31
N LEU A 240 -13.70 -8.91 -1.70
CA LEU A 240 -12.83 -7.82 -2.11
C LEU A 240 -11.61 -7.75 -1.18
N VAL A 241 -10.40 -7.65 -1.74
CA VAL A 241 -9.14 -7.44 -1.01
C VAL A 241 -8.49 -6.14 -1.46
N ASN A 242 -8.14 -5.26 -0.52
CA ASN A 242 -7.45 -4.01 -0.84
C ASN A 242 -6.19 -3.82 0.01
N THR A 243 -5.03 -3.95 -0.63
CA THR A 243 -3.70 -3.60 -0.11
C THR A 243 -3.03 -2.50 -0.94
N ALA A 244 -3.82 -1.82 -1.81
CA ALA A 244 -3.33 -0.74 -2.67
C ALA A 244 -3.44 0.61 -1.98
N ARG A 245 -4.59 1.29 -2.14
CA ARG A 245 -4.95 2.55 -1.47
C ARG A 245 -6.44 2.56 -1.17
N GLY A 246 -6.83 3.20 -0.06
CA GLY A 246 -8.22 3.22 0.38
C GLY A 246 -9.16 3.93 -0.59
N ASP A 247 -8.73 5.04 -1.17
CA ASP A 247 -9.51 5.84 -2.11
C ASP A 247 -9.79 5.19 -3.49
N VAL A 248 -9.21 4.02 -3.76
CA VAL A 248 -9.59 3.18 -4.90
C VAL A 248 -10.98 2.58 -4.73
N VAL A 249 -11.45 2.45 -3.50
CA VAL A 249 -12.78 1.95 -3.14
C VAL A 249 -13.62 3.10 -2.60
N ASP A 250 -14.85 3.23 -3.07
CA ASP A 250 -15.86 4.05 -2.38
C ASP A 250 -16.27 3.30 -1.11
N GLU A 251 -15.72 3.73 0.04
CA GLU A 251 -15.89 3.05 1.32
C GLU A 251 -17.36 3.04 1.78
N ALA A 252 -18.11 4.10 1.48
CA ALA A 252 -19.53 4.16 1.80
C ALA A 252 -20.36 3.17 0.94
N ALA A 253 -20.02 3.08 -0.34
CA ALA A 253 -20.64 2.09 -1.23
C ALA A 253 -20.29 0.64 -0.83
N LEU A 254 -19.04 0.40 -0.38
CA LEU A 254 -18.64 -0.91 0.13
C LEU A 254 -19.43 -1.30 1.38
N VAL A 255 -19.59 -0.38 2.35
CA VAL A 255 -20.43 -0.60 3.55
C VAL A 255 -21.84 -0.97 3.16
N ALA A 256 -22.46 -0.22 2.23
CA ALA A 256 -23.81 -0.52 1.75
C ALA A 256 -23.90 -1.90 1.09
N ALA A 257 -22.95 -2.25 0.24
CA ALA A 257 -22.90 -3.53 -0.46
C ALA A 257 -22.71 -4.72 0.50
N LEU A 258 -21.86 -4.58 1.52
CA LEU A 258 -21.66 -5.61 2.56
C LEU A 258 -22.91 -5.83 3.41
N ARG A 259 -23.60 -4.75 3.80
CA ARG A 259 -24.88 -4.83 4.55
C ARG A 259 -25.99 -5.49 3.74
N ALA A 260 -26.03 -5.22 2.44
CA ALA A 260 -27.01 -5.81 1.53
C ALA A 260 -26.68 -7.25 1.14
N GLY A 261 -25.51 -7.78 1.51
CA GLY A 261 -25.05 -9.11 1.07
C GLY A 261 -24.74 -9.18 -0.42
N THR A 262 -24.46 -8.05 -1.07
CA THR A 262 -24.10 -7.99 -2.50
C THR A 262 -22.77 -8.70 -2.78
N LEU A 263 -21.87 -8.74 -1.78
CA LEU A 263 -20.66 -9.56 -1.77
C LEU A 263 -20.50 -10.21 -0.40
N ALA A 264 -19.74 -11.31 -0.33
CA ALA A 264 -19.62 -12.12 0.88
C ALA A 264 -18.81 -11.43 1.99
N GLY A 265 -17.80 -10.62 1.62
CA GLY A 265 -16.97 -9.91 2.60
C GLY A 265 -15.88 -9.09 1.94
N ALA A 266 -15.13 -8.37 2.77
CA ALA A 266 -13.98 -7.59 2.35
C ALA A 266 -12.80 -7.74 3.32
N ALA A 267 -11.58 -7.54 2.81
CA ALA A 267 -10.36 -7.51 3.60
C ALA A 267 -9.52 -6.30 3.20
N LEU A 268 -9.28 -5.42 4.16
CA LEU A 268 -8.73 -4.10 3.93
C LEU A 268 -7.49 -3.88 4.79
N ASP A 269 -6.37 -3.54 4.17
CA ASP A 269 -5.17 -3.02 4.85
C ASP A 269 -5.11 -1.49 4.78
N VAL A 270 -5.94 -0.88 3.93
CA VAL A 270 -5.94 0.56 3.66
C VAL A 270 -7.36 1.12 3.63
N TYR A 271 -7.53 2.40 4.00
CA TYR A 271 -8.82 3.07 4.15
C TYR A 271 -8.84 4.41 3.44
N GLU A 272 -10.03 4.87 3.07
CA GLU A 272 -10.20 6.13 2.31
C GLU A 272 -9.67 7.35 3.08
N ARG A 273 -9.74 7.32 4.42
CA ARG A 273 -9.39 8.46 5.29
C ARG A 273 -8.44 8.07 6.44
N GLU A 274 -7.44 7.26 6.14
CA GLU A 274 -6.48 6.84 7.18
C GLU A 274 -6.03 7.99 8.09
N PRO A 275 -5.98 7.78 9.42
CA PRO A 275 -6.21 6.52 10.15
C PRO A 275 -7.69 6.26 10.53
N ALA A 276 -8.62 7.10 10.07
CA ALA A 276 -10.05 6.90 10.34
C ALA A 276 -10.60 5.76 9.48
N VAL A 277 -11.35 4.86 10.10
CA VAL A 277 -12.08 3.75 9.48
C VAL A 277 -13.56 4.00 9.67
N SER A 278 -14.39 3.71 8.68
CA SER A 278 -15.86 3.81 8.82
C SER A 278 -16.33 3.00 10.03
N PRO A 279 -17.05 3.61 10.97
CA PRO A 279 -17.52 2.94 12.20
C PRO A 279 -18.30 1.66 11.91
N GLU A 280 -19.00 1.61 10.80
CA GLU A 280 -19.76 0.45 10.35
C GLU A 280 -18.87 -0.74 10.06
N LEU A 281 -17.72 -0.55 9.41
CA LEU A 281 -16.78 -1.62 9.11
C LEU A 281 -16.24 -2.27 10.40
N LEU A 282 -16.07 -1.48 11.47
CA LEU A 282 -15.56 -1.96 12.75
C LEU A 282 -16.46 -3.00 13.42
N THR A 283 -17.74 -3.05 13.04
CA THR A 283 -18.74 -3.95 13.63
C THR A 283 -19.11 -5.11 12.72
N MET A 284 -18.59 -5.17 11.50
CA MET A 284 -18.90 -6.22 10.53
C MET A 284 -18.00 -7.44 10.70
N GLU A 285 -18.58 -8.61 10.98
CA GLU A 285 -17.83 -9.86 11.15
C GLU A 285 -17.30 -10.43 9.82
N ASN A 286 -17.93 -10.09 8.70
CA ASN A 286 -17.50 -10.49 7.36
C ASN A 286 -16.44 -9.55 6.75
N VAL A 287 -15.81 -8.72 7.59
CA VAL A 287 -14.71 -7.82 7.19
C VAL A 287 -13.46 -8.11 8.00
N VAL A 288 -12.30 -8.14 7.34
CA VAL A 288 -10.97 -8.18 7.97
C VAL A 288 -10.33 -6.81 7.80
N LEU A 289 -9.84 -6.23 8.89
CA LEU A 289 -9.26 -4.88 8.93
C LEU A 289 -7.86 -4.95 9.49
N LEU A 290 -6.87 -4.43 8.76
CA LEU A 290 -5.48 -4.30 9.18
C LEU A 290 -5.04 -2.82 9.12
N PRO A 291 -4.10 -2.39 9.96
CA PRO A 291 -3.68 -0.99 10.06
C PRO A 291 -2.48 -0.67 9.16
N HIS A 292 -2.60 -0.87 7.84
CA HIS A 292 -1.59 -0.60 6.82
C HIS A 292 -0.28 -1.37 7.06
N LEU A 293 -0.38 -2.70 7.09
CA LEU A 293 0.71 -3.63 7.41
C LEU A 293 1.47 -4.19 6.20
N GLY A 294 1.07 -3.89 4.98
CA GLY A 294 1.60 -4.49 3.75
C GLY A 294 3.14 -4.53 3.62
N SER A 295 3.87 -3.67 4.34
CA SER A 295 5.35 -3.70 4.40
C SER A 295 5.88 -3.81 5.82
N ALA A 296 5.07 -4.24 6.78
CA ALA A 296 5.38 -4.13 8.21
C ALA A 296 6.16 -5.34 8.76
N THR A 297 7.19 -5.78 8.07
CA THR A 297 8.22 -6.64 8.65
C THR A 297 9.46 -5.83 9.01
N ARG A 298 10.27 -6.33 9.94
CA ARG A 298 11.51 -5.68 10.35
C ARG A 298 12.47 -5.58 9.16
N GLU A 299 12.60 -6.66 8.42
CA GLU A 299 13.48 -6.81 7.28
C GLU A 299 13.14 -5.81 6.18
N THR A 300 11.88 -5.75 5.81
CA THR A 300 11.40 -4.85 4.76
C THR A 300 11.46 -3.38 5.19
N ARG A 301 11.11 -3.05 6.43
CA ARG A 301 11.23 -1.66 6.92
C ARG A 301 12.69 -1.19 6.98
N VAL A 302 13.64 -2.06 7.30
CA VAL A 302 15.08 -1.75 7.20
C VAL A 302 15.49 -1.56 5.73
N ALA A 303 15.13 -2.49 4.84
CA ALA A 303 15.45 -2.41 3.42
C ALA A 303 14.85 -1.16 2.75
N MET A 304 13.63 -0.74 3.12
CA MET A 304 13.04 0.53 2.67
C MET A 304 13.88 1.72 3.12
N GLY A 305 14.34 1.73 4.38
CA GLY A 305 15.22 2.78 4.89
C GLY A 305 16.55 2.83 4.15
N GLU A 306 17.20 1.69 3.98
CA GLU A 306 18.45 1.58 3.22
C GLU A 306 18.29 2.06 1.78
N ARG A 307 17.18 1.71 1.12
CA ARG A 307 16.87 2.21 -0.23
C ARG A 307 16.68 3.73 -0.26
N SER A 308 16.03 4.32 0.74
CA SER A 308 15.93 5.77 0.85
C SER A 308 17.30 6.42 1.03
N LEU A 309 18.19 5.82 1.86
CA LEU A 309 19.55 6.29 2.04
C LEU A 309 20.38 6.15 0.75
N GLU A 310 20.24 5.08 0.00
CA GLU A 310 20.90 4.92 -1.32
C GLU A 310 20.55 6.08 -2.26
N ASN A 311 19.28 6.44 -2.33
CA ASN A 311 18.82 7.56 -3.15
C ASN A 311 19.40 8.91 -2.66
N LEU A 312 19.44 9.15 -1.34
CA LEU A 312 20.05 10.34 -0.74
C LEU A 312 21.57 10.41 -1.03
N ARG A 313 22.29 9.29 -0.84
CA ARG A 313 23.74 9.19 -1.14
C ARG A 313 24.03 9.50 -2.60
N ALA A 314 23.29 8.88 -3.52
CA ALA A 314 23.44 9.12 -4.94
C ALA A 314 23.26 10.61 -5.27
N PHE A 315 22.17 11.20 -4.78
CA PHE A 315 21.86 12.61 -5.03
C PHE A 315 22.97 13.55 -4.51
N PHE A 316 23.37 13.40 -3.25
CA PHE A 316 24.37 14.29 -2.64
C PHE A 316 25.80 14.05 -3.15
N SER A 317 26.08 12.91 -3.77
CA SER A 317 27.34 12.67 -4.49
C SER A 317 27.33 13.21 -5.93
N GLY A 318 26.23 13.79 -6.39
CA GLY A 318 26.05 14.28 -7.77
C GLY A 318 25.65 13.19 -8.77
N ALA A 319 25.37 11.97 -8.31
CA ALA A 319 24.86 10.90 -9.15
C ALA A 319 23.32 10.95 -9.24
N ALA A 320 22.74 10.36 -10.29
CA ALA A 320 21.30 10.24 -10.41
C ALA A 320 20.76 9.17 -9.43
N PRO A 321 19.78 9.50 -8.57
CA PRO A 321 19.10 8.50 -7.76
C PRO A 321 18.42 7.44 -8.62
N ARG A 322 18.56 6.19 -8.22
CA ARG A 322 18.00 5.05 -8.98
C ARG A 322 16.48 5.05 -9.07
N ASP A 323 15.81 5.43 -7.98
CA ASP A 323 14.37 5.30 -7.84
C ASP A 323 13.65 6.65 -7.98
N ARG A 324 14.14 7.49 -8.89
CA ARG A 324 13.57 8.80 -9.17
C ARG A 324 12.18 8.66 -9.79
N VAL A 325 11.19 9.38 -9.24
CA VAL A 325 9.81 9.49 -9.77
C VAL A 325 9.51 10.88 -10.35
N ALA A 326 10.34 11.88 -10.01
CA ALA A 326 10.32 13.22 -10.60
C ALA A 326 11.70 13.89 -10.51
#